data_10f8cda5fdb5580e8643e3a1a2d5d335
#
_entry.id   10f8cda5fdb5580e8643e3a1a2d5d335
#
_cell.length_a   1.000
_cell.length_b   1.000
_cell.length_c   1.000
_cell.angle_alpha   90.00
_cell.angle_beta   90.00
_cell.angle_gamma   90.00
#
_symmetry.space_group_name_H-M   'P 1'
#
loop_
_entity.id
_entity.type
_entity.pdbx_description
1 polymer ?
#
loop_
_entity_poly.entity_id
_entity_poly.type
_entity_poly.pdbx_seq_one_letter_code
_entity_poly.pdbx_strand_id
1 'polypeptide(L)'
;VEKTMRRRGIQGIIRRRKRSLTRPDAKAMPSQDLIGRDFTTDRPGTKLVGDITYLPTLEGWLYRATVLDLATREIIGYAMAGHHRACLTVDVLKAAAGRGHLEAGCIMHSDRRSEYTSNEFRRDIKNLGMRQSMGPDRVLLR
;
A
#
# COMPACT_ATOMS: atom_id res chain seq x y z
N VAL A 1 14.65 -15.32 29.62
CA VAL A 1 14.50 -13.88 29.80
C VAL A 1 13.13 -13.56 30.41
N GLU A 2 12.00 -13.98 29.82
CA GLU A 2 10.64 -13.68 30.30
C GLU A 2 10.37 -14.17 31.73
N LYS A 3 10.72 -15.42 32.05
CA LYS A 3 10.58 -15.96 33.41
C LYS A 3 11.36 -15.17 34.48
N THR A 4 12.54 -14.68 34.12
CA THR A 4 13.38 -13.88 35.03
C THR A 4 12.82 -12.52 35.27
N MET A 5 12.28 -11.88 34.21
CA MET A 5 11.63 -10.57 34.32
C MET A 5 10.36 -10.63 35.18
N ARG A 6 9.51 -11.64 34.96
CA ARG A 6 8.29 -11.88 35.75
C ARG A 6 8.60 -12.09 37.23
N ARG A 7 9.65 -12.88 37.52
CA ARG A 7 10.09 -13.19 38.88
C ARG A 7 10.64 -11.96 39.64
N ARG A 8 11.16 -10.97 38.91
CA ARG A 8 11.71 -9.71 39.44
C ARG A 8 10.76 -8.51 39.33
N GLY A 9 9.54 -8.73 38.91
CA GLY A 9 8.56 -7.67 38.75
C GLY A 9 8.91 -6.63 37.66
N ILE A 10 9.81 -6.99 36.71
CA ILE A 10 10.27 -6.11 35.64
C ILE A 10 9.27 -6.17 34.50
N GLN A 11 8.63 -5.05 34.19
CA GLN A 11 7.76 -4.91 33.02
C GLN A 11 8.47 -4.10 31.94
N GLY A 12 8.50 -4.65 30.71
CA GLY A 12 9.01 -3.93 29.55
C GLY A 12 8.05 -2.79 29.16
N ILE A 13 8.54 -1.56 29.12
CA ILE A 13 7.78 -0.42 28.61
C ILE A 13 8.09 -0.20 27.15
N ILE A 14 7.14 -0.52 26.28
CA ILE A 14 7.21 -0.14 24.87
C ILE A 14 6.63 1.26 24.73
N ARG A 15 7.47 2.29 24.65
CA ARG A 15 7.06 3.62 24.25
C ARG A 15 6.65 3.61 22.77
N ARG A 16 5.40 3.27 22.49
CA ARG A 16 4.84 3.48 21.14
C ARG A 16 4.66 4.98 20.92
N ARG A 17 5.59 5.64 20.25
CA ARG A 17 5.32 6.94 19.66
C ARG A 17 4.33 6.69 18.50
N LYS A 18 3.05 6.93 18.76
CA LYS A 18 2.03 7.05 17.70
C LYS A 18 2.28 8.36 16.93
N ARG A 19 3.26 8.38 16.07
CA ARG A 19 3.37 9.36 14.99
C ARG A 19 2.81 8.70 13.73
N SER A 20 1.50 8.84 13.53
CA SER A 20 0.94 8.64 12.20
C SER A 20 1.39 9.83 11.36
N LEU A 21 2.16 9.57 10.30
CA LEU A 21 2.57 10.58 9.31
C LEU A 21 1.37 11.06 8.48
N THR A 22 0.27 10.34 8.51
CA THR A 22 -0.94 10.61 7.76
C THR A 22 -2.17 10.51 8.67
N ARG A 23 -3.13 11.39 8.46
CA ARG A 23 -4.46 11.30 9.07
C ARG A 23 -5.40 10.68 8.03
N PRO A 24 -5.86 9.44 8.21
CA PRO A 24 -6.89 8.87 7.35
C PRO A 24 -8.14 9.75 7.43
N ASP A 25 -8.78 10.00 6.30
CA ASP A 25 -10.10 10.61 6.30
C ASP A 25 -11.07 9.64 7.00
N ALA A 26 -11.60 10.06 8.15
CA ALA A 26 -12.54 9.26 8.95
C ALA A 26 -13.85 8.90 8.19
N LYS A 27 -14.15 9.62 7.11
CA LYS A 27 -15.33 9.39 6.26
C LYS A 27 -15.03 8.53 5.04
N ALA A 28 -13.76 8.27 4.74
CA ALA A 28 -13.38 7.43 3.60
C ALA A 28 -13.63 5.96 3.93
N MET A 29 -14.67 5.37 3.34
CA MET A 29 -14.89 3.93 3.44
C MET A 29 -13.81 3.18 2.66
N PRO A 30 -13.04 2.29 3.30
CA PRO A 30 -12.03 1.49 2.61
C PRO A 30 -12.70 0.54 1.62
N SER A 31 -12.04 0.29 0.49
CA SER A 31 -12.49 -0.71 -0.47
C SER A 31 -12.43 -2.12 0.13
N GLN A 32 -13.29 -3.01 -0.36
CA GLN A 32 -13.30 -4.42 0.07
C GLN A 32 -12.00 -5.12 -0.29
N ASP A 33 -11.62 -6.12 0.48
CA ASP A 33 -10.53 -7.04 0.12
C ASP A 33 -11.04 -8.02 -0.94
N LEU A 34 -10.62 -7.82 -2.20
CA LEU A 34 -10.97 -8.67 -3.34
C LEU A 34 -9.96 -9.80 -3.57
N ILE A 35 -8.82 -9.77 -2.87
CA ILE A 35 -7.78 -10.78 -2.98
C ILE A 35 -7.94 -11.88 -1.93
N GLY A 36 -8.40 -11.54 -0.72
CA GLY A 36 -8.62 -12.52 0.35
C GLY A 36 -7.35 -13.29 0.74
N ARG A 37 -6.18 -12.65 0.64
CA ARG A 37 -4.83 -13.24 0.82
C ARG A 37 -4.42 -14.23 -0.29
N ASP A 38 -5.19 -14.37 -1.36
CA ASP A 38 -4.77 -15.13 -2.54
C ASP A 38 -4.02 -14.23 -3.53
N PHE A 39 -2.69 -14.23 -3.41
CA PHE A 39 -1.75 -13.49 -4.26
C PHE A 39 -1.29 -14.30 -5.48
N THR A 40 -2.00 -15.35 -5.83
CA THR A 40 -1.68 -16.17 -7.00
C THR A 40 -2.51 -15.73 -8.21
N THR A 41 -1.90 -15.72 -9.38
CA THR A 41 -2.57 -15.53 -10.67
C THR A 41 -1.65 -16.00 -11.78
N ASP A 42 -2.22 -16.60 -12.81
CA ASP A 42 -1.48 -17.12 -13.99
C ASP A 42 -1.52 -16.11 -15.16
N ARG A 43 -2.38 -15.09 -15.06
CA ARG A 43 -2.59 -14.12 -16.14
C ARG A 43 -2.00 -12.78 -15.77
N PRO A 44 -1.00 -12.27 -16.56
CA PRO A 44 -0.47 -10.92 -16.40
C PRO A 44 -1.58 -9.85 -16.49
N GLY A 45 -1.39 -8.74 -15.77
CA GLY A 45 -2.30 -7.61 -15.79
C GLY A 45 -3.65 -7.81 -15.10
N THR A 46 -3.85 -8.91 -14.36
CA THR A 46 -5.12 -9.21 -13.67
C THR A 46 -5.13 -8.84 -12.20
N LYS A 47 -4.03 -9.08 -11.49
CA LYS A 47 -3.87 -8.74 -10.07
C LYS A 47 -2.55 -7.97 -9.88
N LEU A 48 -2.66 -6.74 -9.39
CA LEU A 48 -1.55 -5.85 -9.14
C LEU A 48 -1.47 -5.51 -7.65
N VAL A 49 -0.25 -5.30 -7.15
CA VAL A 49 -0.01 -4.85 -5.76
C VAL A 49 0.77 -3.56 -5.76
N GLY A 50 0.28 -2.58 -5.01
CA GLY A 50 0.95 -1.30 -4.80
C GLY A 50 1.49 -1.16 -3.38
N ASP A 51 2.72 -0.62 -3.27
CA ASP A 51 3.34 -0.27 -1.98
C ASP A 51 4.15 1.01 -2.10
N ILE A 52 4.32 1.70 -0.96
CA ILE A 52 5.19 2.86 -0.83
C ILE A 52 6.30 2.55 0.15
N THR A 53 7.52 2.57 -0.33
CA THR A 53 8.74 2.36 0.45
C THR A 53 9.38 3.71 0.80
N TYR A 54 9.83 3.86 2.03
CA TYR A 54 10.55 5.04 2.54
C TYR A 54 12.06 4.78 2.50
N LEU A 55 12.79 5.59 1.77
CA LEU A 55 14.23 5.48 1.60
C LEU A 55 14.91 6.68 2.27
N PRO A 56 15.76 6.46 3.29
CA PRO A 56 16.56 7.54 3.86
C PRO A 56 17.67 7.92 2.88
N THR A 57 17.83 9.21 2.64
CA THR A 57 18.92 9.76 1.82
C THR A 57 19.67 10.84 2.59
N LEU A 58 20.80 11.29 2.07
CA LEU A 58 21.56 12.39 2.68
C LEU A 58 20.78 13.72 2.67
N GLU A 59 19.84 13.89 1.74
CA GLU A 59 19.01 15.09 1.59
C GLU A 59 17.65 14.98 2.29
N GLY A 60 17.35 13.84 2.94
CA GLY A 60 16.09 13.61 3.62
C GLY A 60 15.40 12.31 3.18
N TRP A 61 14.09 12.27 3.27
CA TRP A 61 13.32 11.08 2.91
C TRP A 61 12.90 11.09 1.45
N LEU A 62 13.22 10.01 0.74
CA LEU A 62 12.71 9.73 -0.60
C LEU A 62 11.60 8.68 -0.49
N TYR A 63 10.47 8.92 -1.13
CA TYR A 63 9.33 8.02 -1.17
C TYR A 63 9.25 7.37 -2.54
N ARG A 64 9.26 6.05 -2.59
CA ARG A 64 9.14 5.27 -3.81
C ARG A 64 7.85 4.48 -3.80
N ALA A 65 6.91 4.82 -4.67
CA ALA A 65 5.73 4.01 -4.94
C ALA A 65 6.04 3.02 -6.08
N THR A 66 5.56 1.80 -5.94
CA THR A 66 5.72 0.74 -6.95
C THR A 66 4.41 0.02 -7.20
N VAL A 67 4.22 -0.47 -8.42
CA VAL A 67 3.16 -1.40 -8.80
C VAL A 67 3.79 -2.66 -9.35
N LEU A 68 3.50 -3.78 -8.72
CA LEU A 68 3.97 -5.12 -9.06
C LEU A 68 2.83 -5.91 -9.70
N ASP A 69 3.10 -6.57 -10.81
CA ASP A 69 2.21 -7.59 -11.37
C ASP A 69 2.44 -8.93 -10.66
N LEU A 70 1.38 -9.53 -10.14
CA LEU A 70 1.48 -10.77 -9.37
C LEU A 70 1.75 -12.01 -10.24
N ALA A 71 1.41 -11.99 -11.52
CA ALA A 71 1.67 -13.10 -12.43
C ALA A 71 3.15 -13.14 -12.87
N THR A 72 3.66 -12.01 -13.37
CA THR A 72 5.04 -11.93 -13.85
C THR A 72 6.07 -11.68 -12.77
N ARG A 73 5.63 -11.16 -11.61
CA ARG A 73 6.49 -10.68 -10.51
C ARG A 73 7.35 -9.48 -10.90
N GLU A 74 6.98 -8.78 -11.95
CA GLU A 74 7.68 -7.59 -12.43
C GLU A 74 7.08 -6.31 -11.87
N ILE A 75 7.93 -5.32 -11.64
CA ILE A 75 7.51 -3.96 -11.33
C ILE A 75 7.14 -3.28 -12.65
N ILE A 76 5.83 -3.16 -12.90
CA ILE A 76 5.29 -2.55 -14.11
C ILE A 76 5.17 -1.02 -14.05
N GLY A 77 5.26 -0.45 -12.85
CA GLY A 77 5.26 1.00 -12.64
C GLY A 77 6.00 1.40 -11.38
N TYR A 78 6.70 2.53 -11.43
CA TYR A 78 7.28 3.16 -10.25
C TYR A 78 7.29 4.67 -10.40
N ALA A 79 7.22 5.37 -9.26
CA ALA A 79 7.38 6.81 -9.15
C ALA A 79 8.12 7.14 -7.85
N MET A 80 8.88 8.23 -7.84
CA MET A 80 9.63 8.68 -6.67
C MET A 80 9.40 10.17 -6.44
N ALA A 81 9.30 10.56 -5.17
CA ALA A 81 9.19 11.98 -4.78
C ALA A 81 9.79 12.21 -3.39
N GLY A 82 10.21 13.45 -3.12
CA GLY A 82 10.61 13.89 -1.78
C GLY A 82 9.42 14.13 -0.83
N HIS A 83 8.23 13.78 -1.24
CA HIS A 83 7.00 13.93 -0.46
C HIS A 83 6.11 12.69 -0.58
N HIS A 84 5.20 12.55 0.34
CA HIS A 84 4.30 11.43 0.53
C HIS A 84 2.83 11.94 0.38
N ARG A 85 2.50 12.30 -0.84
CA ARG A 85 1.17 12.78 -1.21
C ARG A 85 0.46 11.78 -2.12
N ALA A 86 -0.86 11.89 -2.21
CA ALA A 86 -1.68 11.03 -3.07
C ALA A 86 -1.26 11.07 -4.56
N CYS A 87 -0.73 12.19 -5.05
CA CYS A 87 -0.23 12.28 -6.41
C CYS A 87 0.85 11.24 -6.73
N LEU A 88 1.68 10.84 -5.76
CA LEU A 88 2.70 9.81 -5.97
C LEU A 88 2.08 8.45 -6.36
N THR A 89 0.96 8.07 -5.73
CA THR A 89 0.25 6.82 -6.07
C THR A 89 -0.50 6.92 -7.39
N VAL A 90 -0.93 8.10 -7.76
CA VAL A 90 -1.52 8.40 -9.08
C VAL A 90 -0.46 8.29 -10.18
N ASP A 91 0.71 8.88 -9.98
CA ASP A 91 1.81 8.86 -10.94
C ASP A 91 2.29 7.43 -11.21
N VAL A 92 2.44 6.61 -10.16
CA VAL A 92 2.84 5.20 -10.34
C VAL A 92 1.76 4.39 -11.06
N LEU A 93 0.48 4.68 -10.80
CA LEU A 93 -0.63 4.01 -11.48
C LEU A 93 -0.65 4.33 -12.99
N LYS A 94 -0.44 5.59 -13.35
CA LYS A 94 -0.32 6.01 -14.76
C LYS A 94 0.90 5.39 -15.44
N ALA A 95 2.04 5.32 -14.74
CA ALA A 95 3.24 4.66 -15.26
C ALA A 95 3.00 3.17 -15.51
N ALA A 96 2.30 2.48 -14.61
CA ALA A 96 1.93 1.08 -14.77
C ALA A 96 0.97 0.88 -15.97
N ALA A 97 -0.05 1.73 -16.10
CA ALA A 97 -0.99 1.68 -17.22
C ALA A 97 -0.32 1.94 -18.58
N GLY A 98 0.71 2.78 -18.61
CA GLY A 98 1.46 3.08 -19.84
C GLY A 98 2.45 1.99 -20.27
N ARG A 99 2.88 1.11 -19.37
CA ARG A 99 3.87 0.05 -19.66
C ARG A 99 3.29 -1.33 -19.79
N GLY A 100 2.19 -1.61 -19.08
CA GLY A 100 1.65 -2.95 -18.96
C GLY A 100 0.37 -3.15 -19.77
N HIS A 101 0.15 -4.36 -20.22
CA HIS A 101 -1.16 -4.80 -20.67
C HIS A 101 -2.03 -5.04 -19.44
N LEU A 102 -2.82 -4.03 -19.07
CA LEU A 102 -3.78 -4.18 -17.98
C LEU A 102 -5.08 -4.78 -18.54
N GLU A 103 -5.49 -5.87 -17.95
CA GLU A 103 -6.78 -6.50 -18.30
C GLU A 103 -7.95 -5.63 -17.77
N ALA A 104 -9.05 -5.59 -18.52
CA ALA A 104 -10.24 -4.89 -18.08
C ALA A 104 -10.74 -5.44 -16.74
N GLY A 105 -10.96 -4.56 -15.76
CA GLY A 105 -11.36 -4.96 -14.42
C GLY A 105 -10.22 -5.54 -13.56
N CYS A 106 -8.95 -5.35 -13.93
CA CYS A 106 -7.83 -5.79 -13.11
C CYS A 106 -7.92 -5.23 -11.69
N ILE A 107 -7.43 -6.00 -10.73
CA ILE A 107 -7.48 -5.66 -9.31
C ILE A 107 -6.19 -4.95 -8.92
N MET A 108 -6.32 -3.71 -8.42
CA MET A 108 -5.23 -2.98 -7.78
C MET A 108 -5.35 -3.10 -6.27
N HIS A 109 -4.50 -3.91 -5.67
CA HIS A 109 -4.48 -4.16 -4.23
C HIS A 109 -3.42 -3.33 -3.53
N SER A 110 -3.77 -2.77 -2.38
CA SER A 110 -2.85 -1.97 -1.55
C SER A 110 -3.19 -2.10 -0.07
N ASP A 111 -2.35 -1.51 0.78
CA ASP A 111 -2.72 -1.27 2.16
C ASP A 111 -3.74 -0.12 2.28
N ARG A 112 -4.21 0.16 3.51
CA ARG A 112 -5.21 1.20 3.81
C ARG A 112 -4.60 2.55 4.15
N ARG A 113 -3.43 2.87 3.63
CA ARG A 113 -2.83 4.19 3.84
C ARG A 113 -3.65 5.28 3.13
N SER A 114 -3.52 6.51 3.63
CA SER A 114 -4.27 7.67 3.16
C SER A 114 -4.12 7.95 1.66
N GLU A 115 -2.97 7.62 1.09
CA GLU A 115 -2.66 7.84 -0.32
C GLU A 115 -3.56 6.99 -1.22
N TYR A 116 -3.74 5.73 -0.85
CA TYR A 116 -4.58 4.78 -1.58
C TYR A 116 -6.08 4.96 -1.27
N THR A 117 -6.44 5.61 -0.15
CA THR A 117 -7.84 5.94 0.18
C THR A 117 -8.29 7.28 -0.37
N SER A 118 -7.39 8.06 -0.99
CA SER A 118 -7.67 9.37 -1.53
C SER A 118 -8.71 9.34 -2.66
N ASN A 119 -9.50 10.39 -2.77
CA ASN A 119 -10.49 10.53 -3.85
C ASN A 119 -9.82 10.62 -5.23
N GLU A 120 -8.63 11.20 -5.30
CA GLU A 120 -7.83 11.29 -6.52
C GLU A 120 -7.45 9.90 -7.02
N PHE A 121 -6.88 9.06 -6.17
CA PHE A 121 -6.51 7.69 -6.51
C PHE A 121 -7.73 6.85 -6.93
N ARG A 122 -8.85 6.96 -6.20
CA ARG A 122 -10.10 6.25 -6.54
C ARG A 122 -10.65 6.64 -7.91
N ARG A 123 -10.58 7.93 -8.25
CA ARG A 123 -11.02 8.41 -9.55
C ARG A 123 -10.17 7.82 -10.68
N ASP A 124 -8.85 7.79 -10.52
CA ASP A 124 -7.96 7.27 -11.55
C ASP A 124 -8.05 5.74 -11.68
N ILE A 125 -8.22 4.99 -10.59
CA ILE A 125 -8.57 3.56 -10.63
C ILE A 125 -9.81 3.33 -11.50
N LYS A 126 -10.86 4.11 -11.27
CA LYS A 126 -12.11 4.01 -12.04
C LYS A 126 -11.92 4.37 -13.51
N ASN A 127 -11.19 5.45 -13.80
CA ASN A 127 -10.91 5.90 -15.15
C ASN A 127 -10.11 4.88 -15.97
N LEU A 128 -9.24 4.12 -15.32
CA LEU A 128 -8.47 3.04 -15.92
C LEU A 128 -9.23 1.72 -15.99
N GLY A 129 -10.50 1.69 -15.60
CA GLY A 129 -11.32 0.47 -15.61
C GLY A 129 -10.87 -0.59 -14.62
N MET A 130 -10.11 -0.21 -13.59
CA MET A 130 -9.58 -1.11 -12.57
C MET A 130 -10.55 -1.25 -11.39
N ARG A 131 -10.32 -2.26 -10.56
CA ARG A 131 -11.04 -2.51 -9.30
C ARG A 131 -10.09 -2.33 -8.13
N GLN A 132 -10.43 -1.43 -7.22
CA GLN A 132 -9.64 -1.22 -6.01
C GLN A 132 -9.89 -2.32 -4.99
N SER A 133 -8.81 -2.85 -4.42
CA SER A 133 -8.82 -3.80 -3.32
C SER A 133 -7.92 -3.31 -2.20
N MET A 134 -8.34 -3.48 -0.95
CA MET A 134 -7.53 -3.11 0.21
C MET A 134 -7.49 -4.25 1.20
N GLY A 135 -6.30 -4.51 1.73
CA GLY A 135 -6.13 -5.51 2.78
C GLY A 135 -7.01 -5.25 4.00
N PRO A 136 -7.23 -6.25 4.84
CA PRO A 136 -7.99 -6.11 6.08
C PRO A 136 -7.31 -5.08 6.99
N ASP A 137 -8.07 -4.47 7.91
CA ASP A 137 -7.47 -3.67 8.98
C ASP A 137 -6.40 -4.52 9.68
N ARG A 138 -5.29 -3.89 10.05
CA ARG A 138 -4.32 -4.52 10.95
C ARG A 138 -5.05 -4.85 12.25
N VAL A 139 -5.64 -6.03 12.30
CA VAL A 139 -6.01 -6.61 13.59
C VAL A 139 -4.69 -6.76 14.34
N LEU A 140 -4.50 -5.89 15.33
CA LEU A 140 -3.42 -6.06 16.29
C LEU A 140 -3.69 -7.41 16.96
N LEU A 141 -2.99 -8.45 16.52
CA LEU A 141 -2.91 -9.69 17.27
C LEU A 141 -2.38 -9.32 18.66
N ARG A 142 -3.27 -9.39 19.64
CA ARG A 142 -2.95 -9.24 21.06
C ARG A 142 -2.17 -10.46 21.54
#